data_503129508ee1b01c17cc9e6bbda1031d
#
_entry.id   503129508ee1b01c17cc9e6bbda1031d
#
_cell.length_a   1.000
_cell.length_b   1.000
_cell.length_c   1.000
_cell.angle_alpha   90.00
_cell.angle_beta   90.00
_cell.angle_gamma   90.00
#
_symmetry.space_group_name_H-M   'P 1'
#
loop_
_entity.id
_entity.type
_entity.pdbx_description
1 polymer ?
#
loop_
_entity_poly.entity_id
_entity_poly.type
_entity_poly.pdbx_seq_one_letter_code
_entity_poly.pdbx_strand_id
1 'polypeptide(L)'
;MDLIQRPRRLSGSENLRKMVRETRMDKSSLIYPLFVKEGTGIEEEIPSMEGQFRYSVDRLPFELERLQNAGVNSIMLFGIPDHKDEVGSGAYDPNGIVQKALREAKKQFPDMYYITDVCMCEYTSHGHCGVLCGHDVNNDATLELLAKTAVSHVEAGADMVAPSDMMDGRVRAIREALDANGHYGAPIMSYAVKYASAFYGPFRDAAGSAPSFGDRKSYQMDFHNRREGMKEALTDVEEGADIIMVKPAMSYLDMVSEVSKAVNVPVATYSVSGEYAMVKAAAKMGWIDEERIMCEMAVSAYRAGAQIYLTYYAKELAKCMDEGRIG
;
A
#
# COMPACT_ATOMS: atom_id res chain seq x y z
N MET A 1 -3.08 -47.76 24.24
CA MET A 1 -3.54 -46.36 24.20
C MET A 1 -4.37 -46.17 22.96
N ASP A 2 -5.68 -45.95 23.11
CA ASP A 2 -6.58 -45.80 21.96
C ASP A 2 -6.72 -44.31 21.61
N LEU A 3 -5.94 -43.87 20.61
CA LEU A 3 -5.99 -42.51 20.11
C LEU A 3 -7.03 -42.39 18.99
N ILE A 4 -8.23 -41.90 19.30
CA ILE A 4 -9.31 -41.63 18.34
C ILE A 4 -8.94 -40.39 17.51
N GLN A 5 -8.53 -39.29 18.16
CA GLN A 5 -8.14 -38.05 17.48
C GLN A 5 -6.66 -38.08 17.14
N ARG A 6 -6.34 -37.87 15.87
CA ARG A 6 -4.98 -37.82 15.33
C ARG A 6 -4.86 -36.70 14.30
N PRO A 7 -4.58 -35.44 14.71
CA PRO A 7 -4.48 -34.30 13.77
C PRO A 7 -3.46 -34.51 12.65
N ARG A 8 -2.37 -35.29 12.90
CA ARG A 8 -1.35 -35.63 11.90
C ARG A 8 -1.85 -36.45 10.71
N ARG A 9 -3.08 -37.00 10.77
CA ARG A 9 -3.65 -37.72 9.61
C ARG A 9 -3.74 -36.85 8.37
N LEU A 10 -3.96 -35.53 8.53
CA LEU A 10 -4.06 -34.58 7.43
C LEU A 10 -2.71 -34.06 6.91
N SER A 11 -1.60 -34.52 7.51
CA SER A 11 -0.24 -34.09 7.13
C SER A 11 0.53 -35.14 6.30
N GLY A 12 -0.08 -36.30 6.02
CA GLY A 12 0.59 -37.50 5.52
C GLY A 12 1.16 -37.41 4.11
N SER A 13 0.62 -36.55 3.24
CA SER A 13 1.15 -36.34 1.90
C SER A 13 1.01 -34.89 1.47
N GLU A 14 1.77 -34.48 0.45
CA GLU A 14 1.70 -33.12 -0.10
C GLU A 14 0.31 -32.84 -0.70
N ASN A 15 -0.22 -33.77 -1.48
CA ASN A 15 -1.54 -33.63 -2.10
C ASN A 15 -2.64 -33.48 -1.07
N LEU A 16 -2.57 -34.24 0.03
CA LEU A 16 -3.54 -34.13 1.12
C LEU A 16 -3.42 -32.75 1.80
N ARG A 17 -2.18 -32.29 2.10
CA ARG A 17 -1.97 -30.97 2.67
C ARG A 17 -2.49 -29.85 1.76
N LYS A 18 -2.26 -29.94 0.43
CA LYS A 18 -2.82 -28.98 -0.54
C LYS A 18 -4.35 -29.01 -0.58
N MET A 19 -4.95 -30.20 -0.53
CA MET A 19 -6.40 -30.39 -0.56
C MET A 19 -7.11 -29.74 0.63
N VAL A 20 -6.52 -29.82 1.83
CA VAL A 20 -7.10 -29.31 3.08
C VAL A 20 -6.66 -27.88 3.46
N ARG A 21 -5.98 -27.18 2.56
CA ARG A 21 -5.62 -25.76 2.80
C ARG A 21 -6.86 -24.91 2.99
N GLU A 22 -6.95 -24.22 4.11
CA GLU A 22 -8.03 -23.28 4.42
C GLU A 22 -7.81 -21.91 3.78
N THR A 23 -6.57 -21.43 3.81
CA THR A 23 -6.16 -20.14 3.23
C THR A 23 -5.68 -20.33 1.81
N ARG A 24 -6.25 -19.56 0.89
CA ARG A 24 -5.87 -19.54 -0.52
C ARG A 24 -5.60 -18.11 -0.96
N MET A 25 -4.74 -17.95 -1.94
CA MET A 25 -4.34 -16.67 -2.51
C MET A 25 -4.47 -16.73 -4.04
N ASP A 26 -4.72 -15.56 -4.63
CA ASP A 26 -4.76 -15.40 -6.07
C ASP A 26 -3.98 -14.13 -6.48
N LYS A 27 -3.37 -14.15 -7.67
CA LYS A 27 -2.59 -13.03 -8.21
C LYS A 27 -3.40 -11.75 -8.31
N SER A 28 -4.71 -11.83 -8.58
CA SER A 28 -5.61 -10.69 -8.69
C SER A 28 -5.74 -9.87 -7.42
N SER A 29 -5.37 -10.45 -6.28
CA SER A 29 -5.39 -9.80 -4.97
C SER A 29 -4.05 -9.14 -4.57
N LEU A 30 -3.02 -9.24 -5.43
CA LEU A 30 -1.72 -8.64 -5.21
C LEU A 30 -1.69 -7.21 -5.77
N ILE A 31 -1.15 -6.27 -4.99
CA ILE A 31 -0.87 -4.90 -5.44
C ILE A 31 0.64 -4.67 -5.33
N TYR A 32 1.26 -4.17 -6.41
CA TYR A 32 2.67 -3.82 -6.42
C TYR A 32 2.86 -2.32 -6.20
N PRO A 33 3.62 -1.87 -5.17
CA PRO A 33 3.94 -0.47 -4.96
C PRO A 33 5.04 -0.03 -5.92
N LEU A 34 4.85 1.13 -6.59
CA LEU A 34 5.72 1.59 -7.64
C LEU A 34 5.99 3.10 -7.49
N PHE A 35 7.26 3.49 -7.59
CA PHE A 35 7.72 4.86 -7.42
C PHE A 35 7.96 5.51 -8.78
N VAL A 36 7.30 6.66 -9.02
CA VAL A 36 7.50 7.48 -10.22
C VAL A 36 8.18 8.79 -9.86
N LYS A 37 9.21 9.14 -10.64
CA LYS A 37 10.08 10.28 -10.41
C LYS A 37 10.11 11.19 -11.64
N GLU A 38 10.22 12.49 -11.44
CA GLU A 38 10.46 13.43 -12.53
C GLU A 38 11.83 13.20 -13.19
N GLY A 39 11.90 13.49 -14.49
CA GLY A 39 13.08 13.27 -15.32
C GLY A 39 12.81 12.37 -16.51
N THR A 40 13.86 11.92 -17.17
CA THR A 40 13.82 11.09 -18.38
C THR A 40 14.90 10.02 -18.33
N GLY A 41 14.59 8.80 -18.76
CA GLY A 41 15.56 7.69 -18.83
C GLY A 41 15.95 7.12 -17.46
N ILE A 42 15.19 7.41 -16.39
CA ILE A 42 15.54 7.01 -15.03
C ILE A 42 14.96 5.62 -14.71
N GLU A 43 15.85 4.70 -14.34
CA GLU A 43 15.59 3.43 -13.66
C GLU A 43 16.64 3.33 -12.55
N GLU A 44 16.32 3.88 -11.37
CA GLU A 44 17.26 4.07 -10.25
C GLU A 44 16.92 3.13 -9.12
N GLU A 45 17.82 2.21 -8.78
CA GLU A 45 17.61 1.30 -7.66
C GLU A 45 17.57 2.05 -6.33
N ILE A 46 16.65 1.66 -5.45
CA ILE A 46 16.51 2.21 -4.11
C ILE A 46 17.50 1.50 -3.19
N PRO A 47 18.54 2.19 -2.65
CA PRO A 47 19.64 1.54 -1.94
C PRO A 47 19.20 0.71 -0.72
N SER A 48 18.15 1.14 -0.06
CA SER A 48 17.58 0.47 1.13
C SER A 48 16.58 -0.64 0.79
N MET A 49 16.30 -0.87 -0.51
CA MET A 49 15.31 -1.83 -0.99
C MET A 49 15.81 -2.56 -2.24
N GLU A 50 16.75 -3.48 -2.06
CA GLU A 50 17.39 -4.24 -3.15
C GLU A 50 16.35 -4.81 -4.13
N GLY A 51 16.52 -4.54 -5.44
CA GLY A 51 15.62 -4.96 -6.50
C GLY A 51 14.36 -4.09 -6.68
N GLN A 52 14.24 -2.98 -5.94
CA GLN A 52 13.17 -1.99 -6.12
C GLN A 52 13.75 -0.70 -6.72
N PHE A 53 12.98 -0.07 -7.60
CA PHE A 53 13.48 1.05 -8.41
C PHE A 53 12.51 2.24 -8.38
N ARG A 54 13.07 3.43 -8.64
CA ARG A 54 12.33 4.63 -9.03
C ARG A 54 12.39 4.74 -10.54
N TYR A 55 11.26 5.02 -11.17
CA TYR A 55 11.17 5.13 -12.63
C TYR A 55 10.74 6.53 -13.05
N SER A 56 11.36 7.08 -14.12
CA SER A 56 10.74 8.18 -14.84
C SER A 56 9.54 7.70 -15.66
N VAL A 57 8.67 8.62 -16.07
CA VAL A 57 7.43 8.29 -16.79
C VAL A 57 7.69 7.49 -18.07
N ASP A 58 8.76 7.80 -18.79
CA ASP A 58 9.19 7.07 -20.02
C ASP A 58 9.76 5.67 -19.75
N ARG A 59 10.18 5.38 -18.53
CA ARG A 59 10.69 4.06 -18.12
C ARG A 59 9.65 3.19 -17.42
N LEU A 60 8.61 3.79 -16.89
CA LEU A 60 7.51 3.09 -16.24
C LEU A 60 6.90 1.95 -17.10
N PRO A 61 6.66 2.11 -18.41
CA PRO A 61 6.10 1.04 -19.25
C PRO A 61 6.86 -0.29 -19.21
N PHE A 62 8.17 -0.27 -19.08
CA PHE A 62 8.96 -1.50 -19.00
C PHE A 62 8.68 -2.31 -17.73
N GLU A 63 8.45 -1.64 -16.61
CA GLU A 63 8.09 -2.34 -15.36
C GLU A 63 6.62 -2.79 -15.39
N LEU A 64 5.73 -2.01 -15.99
CA LEU A 64 4.33 -2.44 -16.18
C LEU A 64 4.23 -3.70 -17.03
N GLU A 65 5.03 -3.81 -18.10
CA GLU A 65 5.10 -5.02 -18.91
C GLU A 65 5.62 -6.21 -18.10
N ARG A 66 6.66 -6.04 -17.27
CA ARG A 66 7.18 -7.10 -16.37
C ARG A 66 6.11 -7.57 -15.38
N LEU A 67 5.33 -6.66 -14.81
CA LEU A 67 4.24 -6.95 -13.87
C LEU A 67 3.10 -7.69 -14.57
N GLN A 68 2.66 -7.22 -15.74
CA GLN A 68 1.61 -7.85 -16.52
C GLN A 68 2.01 -9.26 -16.94
N ASN A 69 3.26 -9.47 -17.40
CA ASN A 69 3.79 -10.78 -17.74
C ASN A 69 3.86 -11.73 -16.54
N ALA A 70 4.04 -11.22 -15.32
CA ALA A 70 3.96 -12.00 -14.09
C ALA A 70 2.50 -12.28 -13.65
N GLY A 71 1.52 -11.63 -14.26
CA GLY A 71 0.10 -11.72 -13.91
C GLY A 71 -0.29 -10.82 -12.73
N VAL A 72 0.53 -9.79 -12.42
CA VAL A 72 0.25 -8.77 -11.42
C VAL A 72 -0.30 -7.54 -12.14
N ASN A 73 -1.61 -7.34 -12.07
CA ASN A 73 -2.30 -6.31 -12.85
C ASN A 73 -2.70 -5.08 -12.02
N SER A 74 -2.46 -5.07 -10.72
CA SER A 74 -2.78 -3.94 -9.85
C SER A 74 -1.51 -3.31 -9.29
N ILE A 75 -1.39 -2.00 -9.40
CA ILE A 75 -0.25 -1.24 -8.88
C ILE A 75 -0.73 -0.08 -8.00
N MET A 76 0.14 0.32 -7.07
CA MET A 76 -0.05 1.55 -6.30
C MET A 76 1.08 2.52 -6.61
N LEU A 77 0.76 3.69 -7.14
CA LEU A 77 1.72 4.72 -7.54
C LEU A 77 2.03 5.67 -6.38
N PHE A 78 3.33 5.90 -6.16
CA PHE A 78 3.89 6.92 -5.29
C PHE A 78 4.69 7.92 -6.12
N GLY A 79 4.39 9.21 -6.00
CA GLY A 79 5.05 10.27 -6.76
C GLY A 79 6.26 10.85 -6.04
N ILE A 80 7.32 11.14 -6.78
CA ILE A 80 8.52 11.82 -6.27
C ILE A 80 8.75 13.06 -7.16
N PRO A 81 8.21 14.24 -6.74
CA PRO A 81 8.41 15.47 -7.48
C PRO A 81 9.81 16.03 -7.27
N ASP A 82 10.35 16.76 -8.27
CA ASP A 82 11.61 17.49 -8.13
C ASP A 82 11.46 18.78 -7.31
N HIS A 83 10.25 19.37 -7.32
CA HIS A 83 9.94 20.58 -6.56
C HIS A 83 8.94 20.27 -5.44
N LYS A 84 9.23 20.78 -4.24
CA LYS A 84 8.38 20.67 -3.07
C LYS A 84 8.16 22.05 -2.47
N ASP A 85 6.94 22.30 -1.99
CA ASP A 85 6.57 23.56 -1.32
C ASP A 85 5.86 23.30 0.02
N GLU A 86 5.48 24.35 0.72
CA GLU A 86 4.88 24.25 2.05
C GLU A 86 3.48 23.60 2.04
N VAL A 87 2.77 23.68 0.91
CA VAL A 87 1.40 23.17 0.75
C VAL A 87 1.33 21.93 -0.12
N GLY A 88 2.47 21.42 -0.60
CA GLY A 88 2.52 20.21 -1.42
C GLY A 88 1.77 20.35 -2.74
N SER A 89 1.85 21.51 -3.41
CA SER A 89 1.04 21.84 -4.58
C SER A 89 1.21 20.86 -5.74
N GLY A 90 2.37 20.20 -5.86
CA GLY A 90 2.64 19.16 -6.85
C GLY A 90 1.74 17.94 -6.75
N ALA A 91 1.11 17.69 -5.59
CA ALA A 91 0.22 16.55 -5.39
C ALA A 91 -1.07 16.67 -6.21
N TYR A 92 -1.62 17.87 -6.30
CA TYR A 92 -2.88 18.17 -6.99
C TYR A 92 -2.71 18.94 -8.31
N ASP A 93 -1.46 19.15 -8.75
CA ASP A 93 -1.19 19.74 -10.06
C ASP A 93 -1.68 18.79 -11.17
N PRO A 94 -2.56 19.24 -12.10
CA PRO A 94 -2.97 18.42 -13.24
C PRO A 94 -1.80 17.89 -14.09
N ASN A 95 -0.64 18.51 -14.02
CA ASN A 95 0.59 18.09 -14.66
C ASN A 95 1.63 17.54 -13.68
N GLY A 96 1.22 17.16 -12.49
CA GLY A 96 2.07 16.51 -11.49
C GLY A 96 2.61 15.16 -11.97
N ILE A 97 3.61 14.65 -11.26
CA ILE A 97 4.32 13.43 -11.67
C ILE A 97 3.38 12.20 -11.71
N VAL A 98 2.47 12.04 -10.74
CA VAL A 98 1.51 10.93 -10.71
C VAL A 98 0.51 11.05 -11.86
N GLN A 99 -0.02 12.25 -12.11
CA GLN A 99 -0.97 12.52 -13.18
C GLN A 99 -0.37 12.26 -14.58
N LYS A 100 0.90 12.64 -14.80
CA LYS A 100 1.65 12.31 -16.03
C LYS A 100 1.84 10.79 -16.17
N ALA A 101 2.25 10.13 -15.09
CA ALA A 101 2.46 8.68 -15.07
C ALA A 101 1.17 7.91 -15.37
N LEU A 102 0.04 8.31 -14.77
CA LEU A 102 -1.27 7.70 -15.02
C LEU A 102 -1.68 7.80 -16.49
N ARG A 103 -1.62 9.01 -17.07
CA ARG A 103 -2.00 9.22 -18.49
C ARG A 103 -1.17 8.37 -19.45
N GLU A 104 0.15 8.28 -19.20
CA GLU A 104 1.01 7.49 -20.07
C GLU A 104 0.82 5.97 -19.85
N ALA A 105 0.67 5.55 -18.60
CA ALA A 105 0.42 4.15 -18.26
C ALA A 105 -0.92 3.65 -18.79
N LYS A 106 -2.01 4.39 -18.59
CA LYS A 106 -3.35 4.03 -19.12
C LYS A 106 -3.39 3.94 -20.64
N LYS A 107 -2.63 4.78 -21.34
CA LYS A 107 -2.55 4.74 -22.81
C LYS A 107 -1.90 3.45 -23.32
N GLN A 108 -0.87 2.95 -22.64
CA GLN A 108 -0.11 1.78 -23.08
C GLN A 108 -0.64 0.47 -22.46
N PHE A 109 -1.12 0.51 -21.22
CA PHE A 109 -1.61 -0.64 -20.44
C PHE A 109 -3.01 -0.37 -19.88
N PRO A 110 -4.05 -0.24 -20.74
CA PRO A 110 -5.40 0.14 -20.31
C PRO A 110 -6.07 -0.88 -19.40
N ASP A 111 -5.65 -2.15 -19.46
CA ASP A 111 -6.23 -3.26 -18.69
C ASP A 111 -5.63 -3.42 -17.28
N MET A 112 -4.59 -2.67 -16.95
CA MET A 112 -4.05 -2.64 -15.60
C MET A 112 -4.89 -1.73 -14.69
N TYR A 113 -4.91 -2.04 -13.39
CA TYR A 113 -5.64 -1.31 -12.37
C TYR A 113 -4.70 -0.37 -11.60
N TYR A 114 -4.97 0.92 -11.69
CA TYR A 114 -4.10 1.97 -11.15
C TYR A 114 -4.66 2.56 -9.86
N ILE A 115 -3.99 2.28 -8.76
CA ILE A 115 -4.28 2.84 -7.46
C ILE A 115 -3.27 3.95 -7.19
N THR A 116 -3.69 5.06 -6.61
CA THR A 116 -2.76 6.14 -6.24
C THR A 116 -2.76 6.39 -4.75
N ASP A 117 -1.58 6.51 -4.17
CA ASP A 117 -1.44 7.06 -2.82
C ASP A 117 -1.89 8.52 -2.81
N VAL A 118 -2.69 8.90 -1.81
CA VAL A 118 -3.10 10.28 -1.59
C VAL A 118 -2.52 10.74 -0.26
N CYS A 119 -1.45 11.51 -0.35
CA CYS A 119 -0.76 12.10 0.79
C CYS A 119 -0.03 13.37 0.37
N MET A 120 0.33 14.19 1.34
CA MET A 120 1.10 15.42 1.10
C MET A 120 2.60 15.24 1.33
N CYS A 121 3.04 14.18 2.03
CA CYS A 121 4.41 14.09 2.55
C CYS A 121 5.51 13.96 1.48
N GLU A 122 5.21 13.45 0.31
CA GLU A 122 6.11 13.39 -0.84
C GLU A 122 6.29 14.76 -1.50
N TYR A 123 5.33 15.68 -1.32
CA TYR A 123 5.21 16.97 -2.01
C TYR A 123 5.48 18.17 -1.12
N THR A 124 5.38 18.01 0.21
CA THR A 124 5.68 19.10 1.14
C THR A 124 7.17 19.22 1.39
N SER A 125 7.67 20.45 1.46
CA SER A 125 9.08 20.78 1.75
C SER A 125 9.53 20.31 3.14
N HIS A 126 8.61 20.19 4.08
CA HIS A 126 8.85 19.72 5.45
C HIS A 126 8.60 18.21 5.65
N GLY A 127 8.04 17.50 4.66
CA GLY A 127 7.82 16.05 4.70
C GLY A 127 6.71 15.57 5.64
N HIS A 128 5.89 16.46 6.22
CA HIS A 128 4.68 16.06 6.95
C HIS A 128 3.50 15.81 6.00
N CYS A 129 2.51 15.02 6.46
CA CYS A 129 1.38 14.57 5.64
C CYS A 129 0.27 15.60 5.49
N GLY A 130 0.48 16.85 5.86
CA GLY A 130 -0.50 17.94 5.77
C GLY A 130 0.13 19.31 5.94
N VAL A 131 -0.70 20.33 5.85
CA VAL A 131 -0.31 21.74 6.03
C VAL A 131 0.04 22.00 7.49
N LEU A 132 1.10 22.77 7.74
CA LEU A 132 1.53 23.08 9.09
C LEU A 132 0.85 24.33 9.65
N CYS A 133 0.54 24.28 10.95
CA CYS A 133 0.25 25.44 11.78
C CYS A 133 1.24 25.45 12.96
N GLY A 134 2.28 26.27 12.86
CA GLY A 134 3.41 26.20 13.78
C GLY A 134 4.22 24.91 13.58
N HIS A 135 4.26 24.04 14.58
CA HIS A 135 4.96 22.76 14.54
C HIS A 135 4.03 21.55 14.37
N ASP A 136 2.72 21.76 14.30
CA ASP A 136 1.73 20.69 14.16
C ASP A 136 1.05 20.72 12.80
N VAL A 137 0.54 19.56 12.35
CA VAL A 137 -0.27 19.47 11.15
C VAL A 137 -1.67 20.00 11.44
N ASN A 138 -2.14 20.94 10.61
CA ASN A 138 -3.51 21.44 10.65
C ASN A 138 -4.41 20.46 9.89
N ASN A 139 -5.15 19.63 10.63
CA ASN A 139 -6.05 18.64 10.10
C ASN A 139 -7.01 19.21 9.05
N ASP A 140 -7.83 20.17 9.47
CA ASP A 140 -8.96 20.66 8.64
C ASP A 140 -8.49 21.39 7.37
N ALA A 141 -7.42 22.18 7.47
CA ALA A 141 -6.83 22.82 6.29
C ALA A 141 -6.22 21.82 5.30
N THR A 142 -5.84 20.62 5.75
CA THR A 142 -5.26 19.58 4.93
C THR A 142 -6.34 18.85 4.11
N LEU A 143 -7.57 18.72 4.63
CA LEU A 143 -8.65 17.96 4.00
C LEU A 143 -8.96 18.44 2.58
N GLU A 144 -8.98 19.76 2.37
CA GLU A 144 -9.24 20.34 1.04
C GLU A 144 -8.15 19.95 0.02
N LEU A 145 -6.88 19.90 0.44
CA LEU A 145 -5.77 19.54 -0.44
C LEU A 145 -5.76 18.05 -0.77
N LEU A 146 -6.09 17.20 0.18
CA LEU A 146 -6.26 15.76 -0.04
C LEU A 146 -7.41 15.46 -1.01
N ALA A 147 -8.54 16.17 -0.84
CA ALA A 147 -9.68 16.07 -1.74
C ALA A 147 -9.32 16.50 -3.18
N LYS A 148 -8.62 17.64 -3.34
CA LYS A 148 -8.10 18.10 -4.64
C LYS A 148 -7.14 17.08 -5.27
N THR A 149 -6.26 16.49 -4.48
CA THR A 149 -5.31 15.48 -4.94
C THR A 149 -6.05 14.26 -5.47
N ALA A 150 -7.02 13.73 -4.71
CA ALA A 150 -7.81 12.58 -5.12
C ALA A 150 -8.58 12.83 -6.43
N VAL A 151 -9.26 13.98 -6.56
CA VAL A 151 -9.95 14.36 -7.79
C VAL A 151 -8.98 14.45 -8.97
N SER A 152 -7.85 15.14 -8.80
CA SER A 152 -6.82 15.27 -9.83
C SER A 152 -6.26 13.93 -10.32
N HIS A 153 -6.07 12.97 -9.39
CA HIS A 153 -5.63 11.62 -9.73
C HIS A 153 -6.68 10.86 -10.56
N VAL A 154 -7.95 10.91 -10.15
CA VAL A 154 -9.04 10.23 -10.89
C VAL A 154 -9.23 10.85 -12.28
N GLU A 155 -9.19 12.18 -12.40
CA GLU A 155 -9.21 12.88 -13.69
C GLU A 155 -8.04 12.50 -14.60
N ALA A 156 -6.88 12.18 -14.03
CA ALA A 156 -5.70 11.71 -14.76
C ALA A 156 -5.77 10.22 -15.15
N GLY A 157 -6.73 9.45 -14.61
CA GLY A 157 -6.96 8.05 -14.96
C GLY A 157 -6.71 7.04 -13.84
N ALA A 158 -6.63 7.46 -12.58
CA ALA A 158 -6.62 6.52 -11.46
C ALA A 158 -7.96 5.78 -11.37
N ASP A 159 -7.90 4.47 -11.16
CA ASP A 159 -9.09 3.62 -10.95
C ASP A 159 -9.54 3.63 -9.49
N MET A 160 -8.63 3.91 -8.55
CA MET A 160 -8.87 3.95 -7.11
C MET A 160 -7.91 4.94 -6.45
N VAL A 161 -8.35 5.60 -5.40
CA VAL A 161 -7.51 6.45 -4.55
C VAL A 161 -7.31 5.85 -3.17
N ALA A 162 -6.12 6.02 -2.58
CA ALA A 162 -5.76 5.41 -1.32
C ALA A 162 -5.16 6.45 -0.34
N PRO A 163 -6.00 7.15 0.44
CA PRO A 163 -5.54 8.16 1.39
C PRO A 163 -4.71 7.53 2.51
N SER A 164 -3.47 8.01 2.66
CA SER A 164 -2.48 7.50 3.62
C SER A 164 -2.00 8.52 4.64
N ASP A 165 -2.61 9.68 4.66
CA ASP A 165 -2.24 10.86 5.46
C ASP A 165 -2.59 10.74 6.95
N MET A 166 -3.67 10.05 7.31
CA MET A 166 -4.23 9.88 8.65
C MET A 166 -4.89 11.13 9.25
N MET A 167 -5.40 12.05 8.42
CA MET A 167 -6.20 13.17 8.92
C MET A 167 -7.62 12.71 9.26
N ASP A 168 -8.19 13.26 10.34
CA ASP A 168 -9.58 13.00 10.71
C ASP A 168 -10.54 13.56 9.63
N GLY A 169 -11.52 12.77 9.19
CA GLY A 169 -12.52 13.21 8.21
C GLY A 169 -12.08 13.18 6.75
N ARG A 170 -10.86 12.69 6.45
CA ARG A 170 -10.30 12.72 5.08
C ARG A 170 -11.06 11.85 4.10
N VAL A 171 -11.56 10.69 4.54
CA VAL A 171 -12.30 9.80 3.64
C VAL A 171 -13.59 10.46 3.19
N ARG A 172 -14.33 11.08 4.11
CA ARG A 172 -15.53 11.84 3.78
C ARG A 172 -15.22 13.01 2.85
N ALA A 173 -14.20 13.81 3.14
CA ALA A 173 -13.82 14.95 2.31
C ALA A 173 -13.47 14.53 0.88
N ILE A 174 -12.74 13.41 0.72
CA ILE A 174 -12.39 12.84 -0.58
C ILE A 174 -13.64 12.31 -1.28
N ARG A 175 -14.51 11.55 -0.59
CA ARG A 175 -15.75 10.99 -1.17
C ARG A 175 -16.66 12.09 -1.68
N GLU A 176 -16.93 13.11 -0.86
CA GLU A 176 -17.76 14.25 -1.24
C GLU A 176 -17.18 15.00 -2.45
N ALA A 177 -15.86 15.19 -2.49
CA ALA A 177 -15.22 15.87 -3.61
C ALA A 177 -15.28 15.05 -4.91
N LEU A 178 -15.03 13.75 -4.84
CA LEU A 178 -15.15 12.84 -5.99
C LEU A 178 -16.58 12.84 -6.54
N ASP A 179 -17.59 12.76 -5.68
CA ASP A 179 -19.00 12.77 -6.05
C ASP A 179 -19.42 14.12 -6.67
N ALA A 180 -18.99 15.24 -6.07
CA ALA A 180 -19.26 16.57 -6.59
C ALA A 180 -18.66 16.81 -7.99
N ASN A 181 -17.60 16.09 -8.35
CA ASN A 181 -16.99 16.13 -9.68
C ASN A 181 -17.46 14.99 -10.62
N GLY A 182 -18.50 14.22 -10.20
CA GLY A 182 -19.10 13.18 -11.04
C GLY A 182 -18.36 11.84 -11.03
N HIS A 183 -17.37 11.66 -10.15
CA HIS A 183 -16.57 10.45 -10.04
C HIS A 183 -17.16 9.44 -9.02
N TYR A 184 -18.46 9.20 -9.10
CA TYR A 184 -19.21 8.30 -8.19
C TYR A 184 -18.67 6.86 -8.17
N GLY A 185 -18.04 6.42 -9.26
CA GLY A 185 -17.53 5.06 -9.41
C GLY A 185 -16.08 4.86 -8.96
N ALA A 186 -15.39 5.92 -8.48
CA ALA A 186 -14.01 5.80 -8.01
C ALA A 186 -13.96 5.28 -6.55
N PRO A 187 -13.45 4.07 -6.29
CA PRO A 187 -13.34 3.52 -4.95
C PRO A 187 -12.27 4.23 -4.11
N ILE A 188 -12.45 4.16 -2.79
CA ILE A 188 -11.48 4.66 -1.80
C ILE A 188 -10.95 3.49 -0.97
N MET A 189 -9.64 3.21 -1.04
CA MET A 189 -8.94 2.28 -0.15
C MET A 189 -8.23 3.07 0.94
N SER A 190 -8.84 3.19 2.11
CA SER A 190 -8.27 3.97 3.19
C SER A 190 -7.19 3.22 3.96
N TYR A 191 -6.07 3.88 4.21
CA TYR A 191 -5.08 3.46 5.20
C TYR A 191 -5.61 3.73 6.62
N ALA A 192 -6.78 3.20 6.93
CA ALA A 192 -7.51 3.48 8.16
C ALA A 192 -6.72 3.07 9.42
N VAL A 193 -6.03 1.92 9.36
CA VAL A 193 -5.29 1.38 10.51
C VAL A 193 -3.80 1.47 10.25
N LYS A 194 -3.27 2.72 10.29
CA LYS A 194 -1.86 3.00 10.03
C LYS A 194 -1.15 3.45 11.30
N TYR A 195 -0.20 2.66 11.75
CA TYR A 195 0.59 2.92 12.95
C TYR A 195 1.86 3.72 12.67
N ALA A 196 2.28 4.55 13.63
CA ALA A 196 3.61 5.15 13.63
C ALA A 196 4.65 4.04 13.84
N SER A 197 5.35 3.66 12.76
CA SER A 197 6.16 2.45 12.74
C SER A 197 7.60 2.70 12.32
N ALA A 198 8.54 2.00 12.96
CA ALA A 198 9.94 1.94 12.58
C ALA A 198 10.16 1.22 11.22
N PHE A 199 9.22 0.39 10.79
CA PHE A 199 9.28 -0.32 9.50
C PHE A 199 9.17 0.57 8.26
N TYR A 200 8.95 1.89 8.42
CA TYR A 200 8.87 2.83 7.28
C TYR A 200 10.21 3.44 6.85
N GLY A 201 11.32 3.10 7.51
CA GLY A 201 12.63 3.66 7.20
C GLY A 201 12.98 3.62 5.71
N PRO A 202 13.01 2.45 5.07
CA PRO A 202 13.35 2.34 3.65
C PRO A 202 12.37 3.07 2.71
N PHE A 203 11.07 3.15 3.04
CA PHE A 203 10.10 3.92 2.27
C PHE A 203 10.41 5.43 2.30
N ARG A 204 10.79 5.98 3.45
CA ARG A 204 11.16 7.40 3.58
C ARG A 204 12.36 7.75 2.70
N ASP A 205 13.31 6.83 2.60
CA ASP A 205 14.42 6.93 1.68
C ASP A 205 13.95 6.85 0.21
N ALA A 206 13.10 5.87 -0.11
CA ALA A 206 12.57 5.67 -1.46
C ALA A 206 11.79 6.89 -1.98
N ALA A 207 10.89 7.44 -1.18
CA ALA A 207 9.99 8.54 -1.56
C ALA A 207 10.55 9.94 -1.24
N GLY A 208 11.72 10.04 -0.61
CA GLY A 208 12.28 11.32 -0.16
C GLY A 208 11.32 12.07 0.78
N SER A 209 10.57 11.33 1.63
CA SER A 209 9.46 11.86 2.44
C SER A 209 9.75 11.86 3.94
N ALA A 210 11.02 11.83 4.35
CA ALA A 210 11.38 11.95 5.76
C ALA A 210 10.98 13.34 6.29
N PRO A 211 10.31 13.42 7.46
CA PRO A 211 9.99 14.71 8.05
C PRO A 211 11.28 15.46 8.39
N SER A 212 11.33 16.76 8.08
CA SER A 212 12.49 17.63 8.33
C SER A 212 12.66 17.97 9.80
N PHE A 213 11.61 17.80 10.61
CA PHE A 213 11.60 17.99 12.05
C PHE A 213 10.55 17.09 12.71
N GLY A 214 10.69 16.83 14.01
CA GLY A 214 9.73 16.05 14.78
C GLY A 214 9.54 14.61 14.29
N ASP A 215 8.34 14.12 14.44
CA ASP A 215 7.90 12.80 13.95
C ASP A 215 6.43 12.88 13.49
N ARG A 216 5.81 11.73 13.20
CA ARG A 216 4.41 11.66 12.72
C ARG A 216 3.44 11.10 13.77
N LYS A 217 3.84 11.03 15.05
CA LYS A 217 3.03 10.40 16.09
C LYS A 217 1.82 11.23 16.52
N SER A 218 1.75 12.52 16.12
CA SER A 218 0.58 13.36 16.37
C SER A 218 -0.63 13.00 15.49
N TYR A 219 -0.42 12.21 14.39
CA TYR A 219 -1.49 11.81 13.48
C TYR A 219 -1.39 10.34 13.01
N GLN A 220 -0.28 9.66 13.17
CA GLN A 220 -0.21 8.19 13.00
C GLN A 220 -0.36 7.52 14.36
N MET A 221 -1.14 6.46 14.44
CA MET A 221 -1.49 5.81 15.71
C MET A 221 -0.29 5.28 16.47
N ASP A 222 -0.36 5.33 17.78
CA ASP A 222 0.60 4.65 18.66
C ASP A 222 0.47 3.14 18.50
N PHE A 223 1.59 2.46 18.26
CA PHE A 223 1.63 1.00 18.07
C PHE A 223 1.21 0.17 19.31
N HIS A 224 0.99 0.80 20.46
CA HIS A 224 0.41 0.15 21.64
C HIS A 224 -1.13 0.10 21.61
N ASN A 225 -1.78 0.86 20.70
CA ASN A 225 -3.21 1.13 20.76
C ASN A 225 -3.99 0.26 19.76
N ARG A 226 -4.67 -0.77 20.26
CA ARG A 226 -5.54 -1.62 19.44
C ARG A 226 -6.93 -1.01 19.22
N ARG A 227 -7.53 -0.45 20.27
CA ARG A 227 -8.90 0.11 20.20
C ARG A 227 -8.99 1.34 19.31
N GLU A 228 -7.94 2.13 19.26
CA GLU A 228 -7.82 3.27 18.36
C GLU A 228 -7.90 2.80 16.91
N GLY A 229 -7.13 1.78 16.51
CA GLY A 229 -7.19 1.21 15.17
C GLY A 229 -8.57 0.69 14.77
N MET A 230 -9.31 0.11 15.71
CA MET A 230 -10.70 -0.30 15.48
C MET A 230 -11.64 0.89 15.28
N LYS A 231 -11.45 1.97 16.07
CA LYS A 231 -12.21 3.21 15.92
C LYS A 231 -11.97 3.83 14.54
N GLU A 232 -10.71 3.96 14.13
CA GLU A 232 -10.33 4.48 12.82
C GLU A 232 -10.95 3.66 11.67
N ALA A 233 -10.85 2.33 11.74
CA ALA A 233 -11.42 1.46 10.70
C ALA A 233 -12.93 1.65 10.54
N LEU A 234 -13.67 1.72 11.65
CA LEU A 234 -15.12 1.90 11.63
C LEU A 234 -15.51 3.31 11.17
N THR A 235 -14.79 4.33 11.61
CA THR A 235 -15.02 5.72 11.19
C THR A 235 -14.80 5.87 9.68
N ASP A 236 -13.72 5.32 9.13
CA ASP A 236 -13.44 5.41 7.68
C ASP A 236 -14.50 4.68 6.84
N VAL A 237 -15.04 3.54 7.33
CA VAL A 237 -16.18 2.87 6.67
C VAL A 237 -17.42 3.77 6.67
N GLU A 238 -17.75 4.41 7.80
CA GLU A 238 -18.89 5.33 7.92
C GLU A 238 -18.70 6.58 7.03
N GLU A 239 -17.46 6.99 6.79
CA GLU A 239 -17.10 8.09 5.91
C GLU A 239 -17.11 7.74 4.42
N GLY A 240 -17.26 6.46 4.07
CA GLY A 240 -17.39 5.99 2.69
C GLY A 240 -16.16 5.31 2.12
N ALA A 241 -15.26 4.75 2.93
CA ALA A 241 -14.21 3.88 2.45
C ALA A 241 -14.79 2.56 1.91
N ASP A 242 -14.35 2.15 0.72
CA ASP A 242 -14.75 0.90 0.07
C ASP A 242 -13.84 -0.27 0.49
N ILE A 243 -12.60 0.03 0.87
CA ILE A 243 -11.60 -0.94 1.33
C ILE A 243 -10.86 -0.34 2.52
N ILE A 244 -10.65 -1.13 3.56
CA ILE A 244 -9.87 -0.76 4.75
C ILE A 244 -8.50 -1.42 4.71
N MET A 245 -7.44 -0.62 4.88
CA MET A 245 -6.08 -1.13 4.92
C MET A 245 -5.46 -1.05 6.31
N VAL A 246 -4.84 -2.15 6.75
CA VAL A 246 -3.98 -2.22 7.92
C VAL A 246 -2.51 -2.09 7.50
N LYS A 247 -1.76 -1.19 8.12
CA LYS A 247 -0.34 -0.92 7.83
C LYS A 247 0.45 -0.64 9.11
N PRO A 248 1.59 -1.32 9.33
CA PRO A 248 2.19 -2.43 8.60
C PRO A 248 1.41 -3.76 8.64
N ALA A 249 1.99 -4.83 8.03
CA ALA A 249 1.33 -6.15 7.97
C ALA A 249 1.78 -7.09 9.09
N MET A 250 3.04 -7.55 9.05
CA MET A 250 3.51 -8.73 9.78
C MET A 250 3.37 -8.61 11.30
N SER A 251 3.69 -7.45 11.87
CA SER A 251 3.59 -7.21 13.32
C SER A 251 2.19 -6.78 13.78
N TYR A 252 1.20 -6.71 12.86
CA TYR A 252 -0.14 -6.19 13.09
C TYR A 252 -1.22 -7.15 12.56
N LEU A 253 -0.92 -8.45 12.47
CA LEU A 253 -1.88 -9.47 12.02
C LEU A 253 -3.05 -9.64 12.98
N ASP A 254 -2.89 -9.31 14.25
CA ASP A 254 -3.97 -9.21 15.23
C ASP A 254 -4.99 -8.15 14.81
N MET A 255 -4.51 -6.97 14.35
CA MET A 255 -5.37 -5.91 13.83
C MET A 255 -6.06 -6.33 12.53
N VAL A 256 -5.33 -6.97 11.60
CA VAL A 256 -5.94 -7.53 10.39
C VAL A 256 -7.09 -8.47 10.76
N SER A 257 -6.86 -9.37 11.72
CA SER A 257 -7.87 -10.33 12.16
C SER A 257 -9.07 -9.69 12.86
N GLU A 258 -8.87 -8.64 13.64
CA GLU A 258 -9.95 -7.95 14.34
C GLU A 258 -10.78 -7.10 13.37
N VAL A 259 -10.12 -6.30 12.52
CA VAL A 259 -10.78 -5.47 11.51
C VAL A 259 -11.60 -6.32 10.54
N SER A 260 -11.04 -7.42 10.01
CA SER A 260 -11.74 -8.29 9.06
C SER A 260 -13.02 -8.93 9.60
N LYS A 261 -13.16 -9.02 10.92
CA LYS A 261 -14.38 -9.51 11.58
C LYS A 261 -15.41 -8.41 11.87
N ALA A 262 -14.95 -7.16 11.92
CA ALA A 262 -15.75 -6.01 12.34
C ALA A 262 -16.35 -5.22 11.18
N VAL A 263 -15.71 -5.25 10.01
CA VAL A 263 -16.17 -4.48 8.83
C VAL A 263 -16.78 -5.41 7.78
N ASN A 264 -17.69 -4.86 6.97
CA ASN A 264 -18.35 -5.56 5.86
C ASN A 264 -17.76 -5.13 4.49
N VAL A 265 -16.59 -4.53 4.49
CA VAL A 265 -15.83 -4.15 3.28
C VAL A 265 -14.55 -4.99 3.22
N PRO A 266 -13.93 -5.17 2.03
CA PRO A 266 -12.67 -5.88 1.91
C PRO A 266 -11.58 -5.27 2.78
N VAL A 267 -10.69 -6.13 3.32
CA VAL A 267 -9.54 -5.70 4.11
C VAL A 267 -8.25 -5.94 3.34
N ALA A 268 -7.49 -4.87 3.15
CA ALA A 268 -6.14 -4.91 2.62
C ALA A 268 -5.10 -4.87 3.75
N THR A 269 -3.90 -5.36 3.48
CA THR A 269 -2.76 -5.08 4.35
C THR A 269 -1.50 -4.82 3.54
N TYR A 270 -0.63 -3.97 4.06
CA TYR A 270 0.59 -3.56 3.39
C TYR A 270 1.83 -4.15 4.08
N SER A 271 2.48 -5.10 3.41
CA SER A 271 3.83 -5.55 3.75
C SER A 271 4.82 -4.45 3.36
N VAL A 272 5.24 -3.67 4.35
CA VAL A 272 5.96 -2.42 4.13
C VAL A 272 7.45 -2.60 3.86
N SER A 273 8.10 -1.51 3.47
CA SER A 273 9.50 -1.48 3.07
C SER A 273 10.48 -2.05 4.08
N GLY A 274 10.26 -1.84 5.38
CA GLY A 274 11.10 -2.42 6.43
C GLY A 274 10.93 -3.93 6.56
N GLU A 275 9.71 -4.44 6.37
CA GLU A 275 9.46 -5.89 6.36
C GLU A 275 10.16 -6.55 5.17
N TYR A 276 10.10 -5.93 3.99
CA TYR A 276 10.84 -6.35 2.79
C TYR A 276 12.35 -6.32 3.02
N ALA A 277 12.90 -5.21 3.49
CA ALA A 277 14.33 -5.03 3.72
C ALA A 277 14.90 -6.00 4.78
N MET A 278 14.14 -6.31 5.83
CA MET A 278 14.52 -7.30 6.84
C MET A 278 14.67 -8.70 6.24
N VAL A 279 13.74 -9.11 5.38
CA VAL A 279 13.81 -10.40 4.69
C VAL A 279 15.01 -10.45 3.76
N LYS A 280 15.22 -9.41 2.91
CA LYS A 280 16.39 -9.30 2.04
C LYS A 280 17.71 -9.40 2.80
N ALA A 281 17.83 -8.64 3.89
CA ALA A 281 19.06 -8.63 4.69
C ALA A 281 19.35 -10.02 5.33
N ALA A 282 18.35 -10.67 5.90
CA ALA A 282 18.51 -11.97 6.52
C ALA A 282 18.78 -13.09 5.48
N ALA A 283 18.14 -13.02 4.32
CA ALA A 283 18.37 -13.93 3.20
C ALA A 283 19.79 -13.79 2.64
N LYS A 284 20.29 -12.58 2.47
CA LYS A 284 21.65 -12.28 2.02
C LYS A 284 22.73 -12.84 2.95
N MET A 285 22.42 -12.91 4.25
CA MET A 285 23.29 -13.56 5.25
C MET A 285 23.14 -15.08 5.31
N GLY A 286 22.23 -15.67 4.52
CA GLY A 286 21.95 -17.10 4.50
C GLY A 286 21.22 -17.63 5.76
N TRP A 287 20.62 -16.76 6.55
CA TRP A 287 19.92 -17.14 7.77
C TRP A 287 18.50 -17.62 7.54
N ILE A 288 17.87 -17.18 6.46
CA ILE A 288 16.52 -17.59 6.05
C ILE A 288 16.48 -17.85 4.55
N ASP A 289 15.53 -18.68 4.13
CA ASP A 289 15.16 -18.89 2.73
C ASP A 289 14.16 -17.80 2.32
N GLU A 290 14.56 -16.92 1.40
CA GLU A 290 13.79 -15.76 1.00
C GLU A 290 12.42 -16.15 0.39
N GLU A 291 12.42 -17.11 -0.53
CA GLU A 291 11.18 -17.53 -1.20
C GLU A 291 10.19 -18.17 -0.22
N ARG A 292 10.68 -18.97 0.72
CA ARG A 292 9.82 -19.60 1.72
C ARG A 292 9.24 -18.60 2.70
N ILE A 293 10.06 -17.66 3.19
CA ILE A 293 9.58 -16.70 4.20
C ILE A 293 8.61 -15.68 3.59
N MET A 294 8.84 -15.19 2.37
CA MET A 294 7.89 -14.28 1.72
C MET A 294 6.54 -14.95 1.47
N CYS A 295 6.54 -16.24 1.08
CA CYS A 295 5.32 -17.02 0.93
C CYS A 295 4.58 -17.19 2.27
N GLU A 296 5.30 -17.50 3.34
CA GLU A 296 4.74 -17.67 4.68
C GLU A 296 4.15 -16.36 5.23
N MET A 297 4.83 -15.23 5.02
CA MET A 297 4.34 -13.90 5.39
C MET A 297 3.04 -13.55 4.67
N ALA A 298 3.00 -13.77 3.35
CA ALA A 298 1.80 -13.52 2.57
C ALA A 298 0.62 -14.40 3.02
N VAL A 299 0.82 -15.72 3.11
CA VAL A 299 -0.22 -16.64 3.62
C VAL A 299 -0.67 -16.27 5.02
N SER A 300 0.22 -15.78 5.88
CA SER A 300 -0.13 -15.35 7.24
C SER A 300 -1.07 -14.15 7.24
N ALA A 301 -0.89 -13.20 6.32
CA ALA A 301 -1.78 -12.05 6.14
C ALA A 301 -3.20 -12.50 5.71
N TYR A 302 -3.29 -13.37 4.72
CA TYR A 302 -4.58 -13.92 4.27
C TYR A 302 -5.25 -14.77 5.35
N ARG A 303 -4.48 -15.58 6.09
CA ARG A 303 -5.00 -16.36 7.21
C ARG A 303 -5.53 -15.47 8.35
N ALA A 304 -4.96 -14.28 8.53
CA ALA A 304 -5.47 -13.29 9.45
C ALA A 304 -6.78 -12.62 8.98
N GLY A 305 -7.11 -12.70 7.70
CA GLY A 305 -8.36 -12.17 7.13
C GLY A 305 -8.18 -11.11 6.06
N ALA A 306 -6.95 -10.78 5.66
CA ALA A 306 -6.73 -9.92 4.51
C ALA A 306 -7.24 -10.59 3.23
N GLN A 307 -7.81 -9.80 2.33
CA GLN A 307 -8.27 -10.21 1.01
C GLN A 307 -7.39 -9.61 -0.09
N ILE A 308 -6.65 -8.56 0.23
CA ILE A 308 -5.77 -7.81 -0.66
C ILE A 308 -4.41 -7.64 0.02
N TYR A 309 -3.34 -7.89 -0.71
CA TYR A 309 -1.98 -7.82 -0.19
C TYR A 309 -1.11 -6.91 -1.03
N LEU A 310 -0.75 -5.76 -0.46
CA LEU A 310 0.18 -4.82 -1.06
C LEU A 310 1.59 -5.18 -0.62
N THR A 311 2.47 -5.47 -1.58
CA THR A 311 3.80 -6.02 -1.29
C THR A 311 4.80 -5.77 -2.42
N TYR A 312 6.05 -5.55 -2.06
CA TYR A 312 7.19 -5.47 -2.98
C TYR A 312 7.57 -6.84 -3.58
N TYR A 313 7.06 -7.94 -3.01
CA TYR A 313 7.25 -9.30 -3.50
C TYR A 313 6.15 -9.79 -4.46
N ALA A 314 5.33 -8.91 -5.03
CA ALA A 314 4.17 -9.34 -5.82
C ALA A 314 4.56 -10.21 -7.02
N LYS A 315 5.65 -9.89 -7.73
CA LYS A 315 6.13 -10.69 -8.88
C LYS A 315 6.62 -12.08 -8.46
N GLU A 316 7.39 -12.14 -7.38
CA GLU A 316 7.94 -13.38 -6.83
C GLU A 316 6.83 -14.27 -6.25
N LEU A 317 5.85 -13.68 -5.57
CA LEU A 317 4.67 -14.40 -5.07
C LEU A 317 3.83 -14.95 -6.23
N ALA A 318 3.62 -14.16 -7.28
CA ALA A 318 2.91 -14.61 -8.49
C ALA A 318 3.60 -15.82 -9.12
N LYS A 319 4.93 -15.81 -9.22
CA LYS A 319 5.73 -16.96 -9.66
C LYS A 319 5.53 -18.17 -8.75
N CYS A 320 5.56 -18.00 -7.43
CA CYS A 320 5.34 -19.10 -6.49
C CYS A 320 3.92 -19.70 -6.59
N MET A 321 2.92 -18.89 -6.97
CA MET A 321 1.57 -19.36 -7.26
C MET A 321 1.55 -20.21 -8.54
N ASP A 322 2.20 -19.78 -9.62
CA ASP A 322 2.30 -20.55 -10.88
C ASP A 322 2.99 -21.89 -10.67
N GLU A 323 3.97 -21.95 -9.80
CA GLU A 323 4.70 -23.18 -9.43
C GLU A 323 3.90 -24.06 -8.43
N GLY A 324 2.71 -23.63 -7.98
CA GLY A 324 1.86 -24.36 -7.02
C GLY A 324 2.43 -24.49 -5.61
N ARG A 325 3.35 -23.60 -5.23
CA ARG A 325 3.93 -23.57 -3.87
C ARG A 325 2.95 -22.95 -2.87
N ILE A 326 2.24 -21.92 -3.30
CA ILE A 326 1.15 -21.24 -2.59
C ILE A 326 -0.04 -21.07 -3.54
N GLY A 327 -1.21 -20.71 -3.02
CA GLY A 327 -2.44 -20.56 -3.82
C GLY A 327 -3.50 -21.57 -3.49
#